data_617b2fbbeccf2ace897d12a0262543a9
#
_entry.id   617b2fbbeccf2ace897d12a0262543a9
#
_cell.length_a   1.000
_cell.length_b   1.000
_cell.length_c   1.000
_cell.angle_alpha   90.00
_cell.angle_beta   90.00
_cell.angle_gamma   90.00
#
_symmetry.space_group_name_H-M   'P 1'
#
loop_
_entity.id
_entity.type
_entity.pdbx_description
1 polymer ?
#
loop_
_entity_poly.entity_id
_entity_poly.type
_entity_poly.pdbx_seq_one_letter_code
_entity_poly.pdbx_strand_id
1 'polypeptide(L)'
;MKFLVGKRAFIAVALKELLHLWRDRRILMLVIFLPPVFTLLLGHAFEEGPLRNVPAILLDQDHSAASQKFSALLRSSEVFNLQPVTVGAGSQIELSANNLTAAVIIPRGWEKGLHNGDPIPLDLVLDGADANTAPEIQGAVQAILGEYQSKALESMIDSLPDEVFDLGRQLPVSVRKDFSSSMSPWGVKASILYNPDLKFIHFVMPGIVGLILQLFTVTLTACSICRERESGTLTQLQVTPIHKSAIIIGKVLPYLGIALCVEAMLFFLGQEHFHVAFRSPILLFGLSFVFLLSTSGLGAFVSSFSRTQTQAIQYSVFFLLPVFLLSGAFAPISQLPLGVRIFSYAFPLTYFCHACREINLYGGGIARVIWDFVLLSLSALLTCSIAAYRLRAVEV
;
A
#
# COMPACT_ATOMS: atom_id res chain seq x y z
N MET A 1 -35.05 33.33 10.11
CA MET A 1 -35.98 32.23 10.40
C MET A 1 -35.70 30.97 9.58
N LYS A 2 -35.48 31.00 8.27
CA LYS A 2 -35.12 29.81 7.41
C LYS A 2 -33.84 29.11 7.83
N PHE A 3 -32.82 29.81 8.32
CA PHE A 3 -31.53 29.26 8.76
C PHE A 3 -31.62 28.44 10.07
N LEU A 4 -32.46 28.87 11.00
CA LEU A 4 -32.72 28.19 12.28
C LEU A 4 -33.55 26.92 12.08
N VAL A 5 -34.49 26.93 11.15
CA VAL A 5 -35.27 25.73 10.75
C VAL A 5 -34.36 24.70 10.11
N GLY A 6 -33.41 25.12 9.25
CA GLY A 6 -32.44 24.22 8.64
C GLY A 6 -31.51 23.55 9.65
N LYS A 7 -31.00 24.25 10.65
CA LYS A 7 -30.16 23.70 11.73
C LYS A 7 -30.90 22.64 12.57
N ARG A 8 -32.13 22.94 12.99
CA ARG A 8 -32.94 22.00 13.79
C ARG A 8 -33.32 20.76 13.02
N ALA A 9 -33.66 20.88 11.74
CA ALA A 9 -33.95 19.78 10.85
C ALA A 9 -32.71 18.89 10.62
N PHE A 10 -31.55 19.49 10.38
CA PHE A 10 -30.27 18.79 10.27
C PHE A 10 -29.96 17.95 11.50
N ILE A 11 -30.04 18.53 12.70
CA ILE A 11 -29.81 17.84 13.98
C ILE A 11 -30.82 16.71 14.18
N ALA A 12 -32.08 16.91 13.85
CA ALA A 12 -33.12 15.91 13.97
C ALA A 12 -32.87 14.71 13.06
N VAL A 13 -32.45 14.93 11.81
CA VAL A 13 -32.07 13.86 10.86
C VAL A 13 -30.84 13.11 11.37
N ALA A 14 -29.80 13.81 11.80
CA ALA A 14 -28.58 13.20 12.31
C ALA A 14 -28.84 12.36 13.58
N LEU A 15 -29.64 12.87 14.52
CA LEU A 15 -30.06 12.13 15.72
C LEU A 15 -30.90 10.91 15.38
N LYS A 16 -31.82 11.01 14.42
CA LYS A 16 -32.62 9.88 13.95
C LYS A 16 -31.71 8.76 13.43
N GLU A 17 -30.74 9.07 12.57
CA GLU A 17 -29.82 8.08 12.03
C GLU A 17 -28.94 7.46 13.13
N LEU A 18 -28.42 8.27 14.07
CA LEU A 18 -27.63 7.78 15.19
C LEU A 18 -28.44 6.82 16.09
N LEU A 19 -29.69 7.18 16.40
CA LEU A 19 -30.57 6.33 17.20
C LEU A 19 -30.95 5.02 16.47
N HIS A 20 -31.10 5.07 15.15
CA HIS A 20 -31.32 3.88 14.35
C HIS A 20 -30.15 2.93 14.42
N LEU A 21 -28.93 3.44 14.24
CA LEU A 21 -27.71 2.64 14.37
C LEU A 21 -27.55 2.05 15.76
N TRP A 22 -27.83 2.84 16.80
CA TRP A 22 -27.72 2.38 18.19
C TRP A 22 -28.75 1.31 18.58
N ARG A 23 -29.93 1.36 17.98
CA ARG A 23 -31.01 0.39 18.23
C ARG A 23 -30.89 -0.90 17.40
N ASP A 24 -30.18 -0.86 16.29
CA ASP A 24 -29.97 -2.02 15.44
C ASP A 24 -28.76 -2.83 15.92
N ARG A 25 -29.03 -3.81 16.80
CA ARG A 25 -28.00 -4.68 17.37
C ARG A 25 -27.17 -5.41 16.31
N ARG A 26 -27.75 -5.71 15.12
CA ARG A 26 -27.05 -6.40 14.04
C ARG A 26 -26.00 -5.49 13.40
N ILE A 27 -26.38 -4.26 13.11
CA ILE A 27 -25.46 -3.24 12.59
C ILE A 27 -24.36 -2.95 13.63
N LEU A 28 -24.71 -2.81 14.91
CA LEU A 28 -23.74 -2.57 15.98
C LEU A 28 -22.72 -3.71 16.12
N MET A 29 -23.18 -4.97 16.13
CA MET A 29 -22.25 -6.11 16.14
C MET A 29 -21.32 -6.10 14.93
N LEU A 30 -21.87 -5.82 13.76
CA LEU A 30 -21.10 -5.78 12.52
C LEU A 30 -20.07 -4.64 12.54
N VAL A 31 -20.43 -3.47 13.06
CA VAL A 31 -19.54 -2.31 13.18
C VAL A 31 -18.40 -2.52 14.21
N ILE A 32 -18.68 -3.21 15.31
CA ILE A 32 -17.71 -3.39 16.40
C ILE A 32 -16.81 -4.64 16.16
N PHE A 33 -17.40 -5.76 15.71
CA PHE A 33 -16.65 -7.02 15.63
C PHE A 33 -16.01 -7.29 14.27
N LEU A 34 -16.66 -6.87 13.17
CA LEU A 34 -16.14 -7.18 11.84
C LEU A 34 -14.79 -6.52 11.56
N PRO A 35 -14.54 -5.22 11.89
CA PRO A 35 -13.28 -4.57 11.64
C PRO A 35 -12.08 -5.25 12.33
N PRO A 36 -12.11 -5.53 13.65
CA PRO A 36 -11.02 -6.25 14.31
C PRO A 36 -10.78 -7.64 13.73
N VAL A 37 -11.85 -8.40 13.50
CA VAL A 37 -11.75 -9.76 12.95
C VAL A 37 -11.13 -9.73 11.54
N PHE A 38 -11.59 -8.82 10.67
CA PHE A 38 -11.01 -8.67 9.33
C PHE A 38 -9.55 -8.23 9.37
N THR A 39 -9.20 -7.31 10.27
CA THR A 39 -7.83 -6.86 10.45
C THR A 39 -6.92 -7.99 10.90
N LEU A 40 -7.36 -8.81 11.85
CA LEU A 40 -6.62 -9.97 12.31
C LEU A 40 -6.49 -11.05 11.22
N LEU A 41 -7.59 -11.38 10.52
CA LEU A 41 -7.59 -12.37 9.45
C LEU A 41 -6.70 -11.95 8.28
N LEU A 42 -6.86 -10.73 7.80
CA LEU A 42 -6.06 -10.22 6.69
C LEU A 42 -4.60 -10.02 7.10
N GLY A 43 -4.34 -9.60 8.33
CA GLY A 43 -2.98 -9.45 8.84
C GLY A 43 -2.17 -10.75 8.88
N HIS A 44 -2.86 -11.91 9.01
CA HIS A 44 -2.21 -13.23 9.02
C HIS A 44 -2.26 -13.96 7.67
N ALA A 45 -3.09 -13.49 6.72
CA ALA A 45 -3.41 -14.25 5.51
C ALA A 45 -2.43 -14.05 4.35
N PHE A 46 -1.49 -13.11 4.47
CA PHE A 46 -0.72 -12.71 3.30
C PHE A 46 0.75 -13.12 3.39
N GLU A 47 1.06 -14.24 2.82
CA GLU A 47 2.39 -14.74 2.51
C GLU A 47 2.70 -14.63 1.00
N GLU A 48 3.88 -14.36 0.73
CA GLU A 48 4.74 -14.01 -0.40
C GLU A 48 4.47 -14.52 -1.85
N GLY A 49 4.83 -13.65 -2.85
CA GLY A 49 4.90 -14.00 -4.28
C GLY A 49 6.18 -13.45 -4.95
N PRO A 50 6.66 -14.01 -6.10
CA PRO A 50 7.97 -13.70 -6.68
C PRO A 50 8.12 -12.31 -7.28
N LEU A 51 9.28 -11.67 -7.04
CA LEU A 51 9.65 -10.33 -7.49
C LEU A 51 9.93 -10.25 -9.00
N ARG A 52 9.40 -9.19 -9.65
CA ARG A 52 9.75 -8.81 -11.03
C ARG A 52 9.73 -7.28 -11.19
N ASN A 53 10.64 -6.75 -12.02
CA ASN A 53 10.69 -5.32 -12.39
C ASN A 53 10.81 -4.35 -11.21
N VAL A 54 11.59 -4.70 -10.18
CA VAL A 54 11.83 -3.83 -9.02
C VAL A 54 12.58 -2.58 -9.45
N PRO A 55 12.05 -1.36 -9.22
CA PRO A 55 12.76 -0.13 -9.53
C PRO A 55 13.95 0.03 -8.60
N ALA A 56 15.15 -0.04 -9.17
CA ALA A 56 16.41 0.05 -8.44
C ALA A 56 17.40 0.95 -9.16
N ILE A 57 18.41 1.43 -8.42
CA ILE A 57 19.58 2.07 -8.99
C ILE A 57 20.82 1.23 -8.75
N LEU A 58 21.76 1.33 -9.66
CA LEU A 58 23.08 0.74 -9.55
C LEU A 58 24.13 1.86 -9.52
N LEU A 59 24.89 1.92 -8.44
CA LEU A 59 26.00 2.85 -8.26
C LEU A 59 27.31 2.07 -8.27
N ASP A 60 27.97 2.06 -9.42
CA ASP A 60 29.32 1.49 -9.55
C ASP A 60 30.36 2.57 -9.21
N GLN A 61 31.01 2.44 -8.04
CA GLN A 61 32.09 3.33 -7.61
C GLN A 61 33.48 2.77 -7.92
N ASP A 62 33.56 1.47 -8.29
CA ASP A 62 34.83 0.79 -8.57
C ASP A 62 35.27 0.98 -10.02
N HIS A 63 34.32 1.04 -10.96
CA HIS A 63 34.55 1.21 -12.40
C HIS A 63 35.52 0.16 -12.98
N SER A 64 35.67 -0.99 -12.37
CA SER A 64 36.57 -2.08 -12.76
C SER A 64 35.95 -3.01 -13.81
N ALA A 65 36.76 -3.90 -14.41
CA ALA A 65 36.25 -4.94 -15.29
C ALA A 65 35.31 -5.94 -14.57
N ALA A 66 35.59 -6.22 -13.30
CA ALA A 66 34.78 -7.08 -12.45
C ALA A 66 33.43 -6.42 -12.13
N SER A 67 33.40 -5.14 -11.75
CA SER A 67 32.18 -4.41 -11.45
C SER A 67 31.27 -4.28 -12.68
N GLN A 68 31.84 -4.07 -13.86
CA GLN A 68 31.09 -4.00 -15.12
C GLN A 68 30.44 -5.35 -15.48
N LYS A 69 31.13 -6.49 -15.29
CA LYS A 69 30.56 -7.81 -15.51
C LYS A 69 29.41 -8.12 -14.54
N PHE A 70 29.57 -7.79 -13.26
CA PHE A 70 28.51 -7.94 -12.27
C PHE A 70 27.32 -7.02 -12.59
N SER A 71 27.58 -5.77 -12.97
CA SER A 71 26.55 -4.82 -13.40
C SER A 71 25.75 -5.32 -14.60
N ALA A 72 26.43 -5.99 -15.56
CA ALA A 72 25.77 -6.60 -16.72
C ALA A 72 24.84 -7.74 -16.31
N LEU A 73 25.26 -8.61 -15.38
CA LEU A 73 24.42 -9.68 -14.83
C LEU A 73 23.17 -9.10 -14.11
N LEU A 74 23.37 -8.06 -13.33
CA LEU A 74 22.25 -7.38 -12.62
C LEU A 74 21.25 -6.77 -13.62
N ARG A 75 21.74 -6.20 -14.73
CA ARG A 75 20.89 -5.65 -15.81
C ARG A 75 20.15 -6.71 -16.60
N SER A 76 20.75 -7.90 -16.78
CA SER A 76 20.11 -9.01 -17.50
C SER A 76 19.10 -9.77 -16.66
N SER A 77 19.08 -9.57 -15.34
CA SER A 77 18.09 -10.19 -14.48
C SER A 77 16.70 -9.57 -14.67
N GLU A 78 15.65 -10.38 -14.76
CA GLU A 78 14.26 -9.90 -14.85
C GLU A 78 13.76 -9.30 -13.52
N VAL A 79 14.56 -9.40 -12.46
CA VAL A 79 14.21 -8.95 -11.11
C VAL A 79 14.28 -7.44 -11.01
N PHE A 80 15.30 -6.80 -11.62
CA PHE A 80 15.57 -5.38 -11.45
C PHE A 80 15.27 -4.55 -12.70
N ASN A 81 14.57 -3.43 -12.48
CA ASN A 81 14.44 -2.35 -13.46
C ASN A 81 15.40 -1.21 -13.07
N LEU A 82 16.64 -1.29 -13.58
CA LEU A 82 17.68 -0.34 -13.22
C LEU A 82 17.47 1.01 -13.89
N GLN A 83 17.17 2.03 -13.10
CA GLN A 83 16.98 3.40 -13.58
C GLN A 83 18.29 4.18 -13.60
N PRO A 84 18.52 5.02 -14.62
CA PRO A 84 19.64 5.94 -14.65
C PRO A 84 19.35 7.11 -13.69
N VAL A 85 19.97 7.11 -12.52
CA VAL A 85 19.87 8.23 -11.58
C VAL A 85 21.25 8.83 -11.39
N THR A 86 21.38 10.14 -11.58
CA THR A 86 22.58 10.90 -11.26
C THR A 86 22.56 11.25 -9.78
N VAL A 87 23.22 10.46 -8.95
CA VAL A 87 23.36 10.78 -7.52
C VAL A 87 24.61 11.67 -7.36
N GLY A 88 24.41 12.88 -6.83
CA GLY A 88 25.54 13.76 -6.50
C GLY A 88 26.43 13.13 -5.42
N ALA A 89 27.75 13.22 -5.57
CA ALA A 89 28.69 12.70 -4.60
C ALA A 89 28.43 13.30 -3.21
N GLY A 90 28.00 12.46 -2.24
CA GLY A 90 27.75 12.87 -0.84
C GLY A 90 26.30 13.09 -0.46
N SER A 91 25.33 12.97 -1.38
CA SER A 91 23.90 13.00 -1.02
C SER A 91 23.44 11.65 -0.47
N GLN A 92 22.67 11.67 0.61
CA GLN A 92 21.93 10.49 1.06
C GLN A 92 20.99 10.06 -0.06
N ILE A 93 21.00 8.76 -0.37
CA ILE A 93 20.09 8.20 -1.39
C ILE A 93 18.68 8.22 -0.81
N GLU A 94 17.89 9.21 -1.19
CA GLU A 94 16.47 9.24 -0.88
C GLU A 94 15.71 8.34 -1.85
N LEU A 95 15.54 7.06 -1.49
CA LEU A 95 14.83 6.07 -2.30
C LEU A 95 13.38 6.50 -2.56
N SER A 96 12.71 7.01 -1.54
CA SER A 96 11.30 7.41 -1.63
C SER A 96 11.08 8.60 -2.56
N ALA A 97 11.99 9.58 -2.58
CA ALA A 97 11.85 10.76 -3.44
C ALA A 97 11.97 10.42 -4.94
N ASN A 98 12.64 9.32 -5.28
CA ASN A 98 12.85 8.86 -6.65
C ASN A 98 11.97 7.64 -7.03
N ASN A 99 11.02 7.24 -6.20
CA ASN A 99 10.20 6.03 -6.39
C ASN A 99 11.07 4.76 -6.59
N LEU A 100 12.17 4.65 -5.87
CA LEU A 100 13.10 3.54 -5.92
C LEU A 100 12.89 2.63 -4.72
N THR A 101 12.99 1.32 -4.95
CA THR A 101 12.86 0.30 -3.88
C THR A 101 14.22 -0.16 -3.39
N ALA A 102 15.26 -0.10 -4.24
CA ALA A 102 16.60 -0.55 -3.87
C ALA A 102 17.70 0.33 -4.51
N ALA A 103 18.84 0.38 -3.83
CA ALA A 103 20.09 0.87 -4.41
C ALA A 103 21.19 -0.17 -4.17
N VAL A 104 21.80 -0.66 -5.23
CA VAL A 104 22.95 -1.55 -5.18
C VAL A 104 24.20 -0.68 -5.41
N ILE A 105 25.12 -0.69 -4.44
CA ILE A 105 26.35 0.11 -4.49
C ILE A 105 27.53 -0.84 -4.53
N ILE A 106 28.33 -0.74 -5.57
CA ILE A 106 29.62 -1.43 -5.69
C ILE A 106 30.68 -0.49 -5.14
N PRO A 107 31.29 -0.81 -4.00
CA PRO A 107 32.25 0.08 -3.36
C PRO A 107 33.57 0.16 -4.11
N ARG A 108 34.33 1.22 -3.87
CA ARG A 108 35.67 1.39 -4.47
C ARG A 108 36.64 0.32 -3.98
N GLY A 109 37.46 -0.21 -4.87
CA GLY A 109 38.42 -1.25 -4.57
C GLY A 109 37.85 -2.65 -4.52
N TRP A 110 36.60 -2.84 -4.98
CA TRP A 110 35.90 -4.11 -4.97
C TRP A 110 36.69 -5.21 -5.72
N GLU A 111 37.16 -4.95 -6.95
CA GLU A 111 37.99 -5.88 -7.72
C GLU A 111 39.32 -6.20 -7.03
N LYS A 112 39.98 -5.16 -6.44
CA LYS A 112 41.22 -5.36 -5.70
C LYS A 112 41.05 -6.25 -4.47
N GLY A 113 39.93 -6.04 -3.74
CA GLY A 113 39.58 -6.91 -2.61
C GLY A 113 39.39 -8.35 -3.01
N LEU A 114 38.81 -8.59 -4.20
CA LEU A 114 38.64 -9.92 -4.78
C LEU A 114 39.97 -10.63 -5.04
N HIS A 115 40.95 -9.88 -5.60
CA HIS A 115 42.27 -10.45 -5.94
C HIS A 115 43.15 -10.65 -4.70
N ASN A 116 42.99 -9.84 -3.66
CA ASN A 116 43.80 -9.90 -2.45
C ASN A 116 43.26 -10.89 -1.40
N GLY A 117 42.10 -11.51 -1.63
CA GLY A 117 41.46 -12.40 -0.64
C GLY A 117 40.82 -11.67 0.56
N ASP A 118 40.67 -10.34 0.47
CA ASP A 118 39.99 -9.51 1.45
C ASP A 118 38.80 -8.79 0.78
N PRO A 119 37.70 -9.50 0.54
CA PRO A 119 36.59 -9.01 -0.24
C PRO A 119 35.82 -7.93 0.48
N ILE A 120 35.56 -6.86 -0.25
CA ILE A 120 34.73 -5.76 0.19
C ILE A 120 33.27 -6.12 -0.11
N PRO A 121 32.36 -6.11 0.87
CA PRO A 121 30.96 -6.45 0.64
C PRO A 121 30.26 -5.39 -0.25
N LEU A 122 29.26 -5.83 -1.03
CA LEU A 122 28.36 -4.91 -1.72
C LEU A 122 27.46 -4.20 -0.71
N ASP A 123 27.29 -2.90 -0.85
CA ASP A 123 26.32 -2.16 -0.06
C ASP A 123 24.95 -2.20 -0.75
N LEU A 124 23.94 -2.68 -0.04
CA LEU A 124 22.56 -2.76 -0.52
C LEU A 124 21.68 -1.91 0.38
N VAL A 125 21.13 -0.84 -0.18
CA VAL A 125 20.17 0.03 0.51
C VAL A 125 18.78 -0.33 0.02
N LEU A 126 17.88 -0.68 0.94
CA LEU A 126 16.53 -1.15 0.64
C LEU A 126 15.49 -0.22 1.26
N ASP A 127 14.38 -0.04 0.54
CA ASP A 127 13.19 0.56 1.11
C ASP A 127 12.43 -0.48 1.94
N GLY A 128 12.55 -0.40 3.26
CA GLY A 128 11.87 -1.30 4.19
C GLY A 128 10.37 -1.02 4.36
N ALA A 129 9.84 0.00 3.69
CA ALA A 129 8.40 0.26 3.70
C ALA A 129 7.60 -0.86 3.05
N ASP A 130 8.19 -1.54 2.05
CA ASP A 130 7.66 -2.78 1.48
C ASP A 130 8.41 -3.97 2.09
N ALA A 131 7.88 -4.49 3.18
CA ALA A 131 8.52 -5.54 3.97
C ALA A 131 8.63 -6.88 3.24
N ASN A 132 7.80 -7.14 2.24
CA ASN A 132 7.88 -8.36 1.43
C ASN A 132 9.01 -8.28 0.41
N THR A 133 9.14 -7.13 -0.23
CA THR A 133 10.07 -6.94 -1.34
C THR A 133 11.52 -6.88 -0.87
N ALA A 134 11.79 -6.33 0.33
CA ALA A 134 13.16 -6.13 0.78
C ALA A 134 13.94 -7.43 1.05
N PRO A 135 13.43 -8.49 1.74
CA PRO A 135 14.12 -9.76 1.90
C PRO A 135 14.34 -10.48 0.57
N GLU A 136 13.36 -10.38 -0.34
CA GLU A 136 13.46 -11.03 -1.65
C GLU A 136 14.50 -10.34 -2.54
N ILE A 137 14.60 -9.00 -2.51
CA ILE A 137 15.66 -8.25 -3.20
C ILE A 137 17.02 -8.67 -2.66
N GLN A 138 17.16 -8.75 -1.34
CA GLN A 138 18.40 -9.20 -0.72
C GLN A 138 18.76 -10.62 -1.19
N GLY A 139 17.81 -11.55 -1.21
CA GLY A 139 17.99 -12.90 -1.72
C GLY A 139 18.35 -12.92 -3.20
N ALA A 140 17.71 -12.11 -4.03
CA ALA A 140 18.01 -12.00 -5.45
C ALA A 140 19.41 -11.45 -5.73
N VAL A 141 19.83 -10.40 -5.01
CA VAL A 141 21.20 -9.86 -5.13
C VAL A 141 22.24 -10.90 -4.70
N GLN A 142 21.98 -11.66 -3.62
CA GLN A 142 22.84 -12.73 -3.16
C GLN A 142 22.93 -13.87 -4.20
N ALA A 143 21.82 -14.23 -4.83
CA ALA A 143 21.79 -15.27 -5.87
C ALA A 143 22.59 -14.84 -7.11
N ILE A 144 22.42 -13.60 -7.59
CA ILE A 144 23.16 -13.03 -8.71
C ILE A 144 24.65 -12.93 -8.39
N LEU A 145 25.00 -12.54 -7.15
CA LEU A 145 26.40 -12.54 -6.69
C LEU A 145 26.99 -13.95 -6.68
N GLY A 146 26.22 -14.94 -6.22
CA GLY A 146 26.62 -16.36 -6.27
C GLY A 146 26.82 -16.87 -7.69
N GLU A 147 25.97 -16.49 -8.64
CA GLU A 147 26.14 -16.82 -10.06
C GLU A 147 27.41 -16.16 -10.64
N TYR A 148 27.68 -14.92 -10.30
CA TYR A 148 28.91 -14.22 -10.69
C TYR A 148 30.15 -14.95 -10.15
N GLN A 149 30.11 -15.37 -8.87
CA GLN A 149 31.21 -16.10 -8.23
C GLN A 149 31.46 -17.44 -8.91
N SER A 150 30.41 -18.20 -9.21
CA SER A 150 30.54 -19.50 -9.88
C SER A 150 31.16 -19.35 -11.28
N LYS A 151 30.72 -18.37 -12.06
CA LYS A 151 31.29 -18.08 -13.39
C LYS A 151 32.74 -17.59 -13.32
N ALA A 152 33.07 -16.78 -12.32
CA ALA A 152 34.43 -16.33 -12.10
C ALA A 152 35.34 -17.49 -11.72
N LEU A 153 34.87 -18.40 -10.88
CA LEU A 153 35.59 -19.64 -10.49
C LEU A 153 35.81 -20.58 -11.68
N GLU A 154 34.74 -20.79 -12.49
CA GLU A 154 34.87 -21.60 -13.74
C GLU A 154 35.93 -21.00 -14.65
N SER A 155 35.91 -19.69 -14.88
CA SER A 155 36.93 -19.04 -15.74
C SER A 155 38.35 -19.12 -15.18
N MET A 156 38.50 -19.15 -13.86
CA MET A 156 39.82 -19.39 -13.21
C MET A 156 40.25 -20.83 -13.38
N ILE A 157 39.38 -21.81 -13.21
CA ILE A 157 39.66 -23.22 -13.38
C ILE A 157 40.07 -23.51 -14.80
N ASP A 158 39.33 -22.96 -15.80
CA ASP A 158 39.65 -23.12 -17.23
C ASP A 158 40.98 -22.50 -17.64
N SER A 159 41.50 -21.56 -16.86
CA SER A 159 42.82 -20.95 -17.08
C SER A 159 44.00 -21.71 -16.45
N LEU A 160 43.70 -22.75 -15.65
CA LEU A 160 44.73 -23.55 -14.99
C LEU A 160 45.35 -24.56 -15.99
N PRO A 161 46.69 -24.82 -15.91
CA PRO A 161 47.31 -25.89 -16.71
C PRO A 161 46.67 -27.27 -16.42
N ASP A 162 46.53 -28.11 -17.43
CA ASP A 162 45.89 -29.43 -17.35
C ASP A 162 46.41 -30.29 -16.20
N GLU A 163 47.70 -30.19 -15.86
CA GLU A 163 48.33 -30.89 -14.73
C GLU A 163 47.74 -30.54 -13.35
N VAL A 164 47.29 -29.28 -13.14
CA VAL A 164 46.65 -28.84 -11.89
C VAL A 164 45.18 -29.22 -11.87
N PHE A 165 44.56 -29.30 -13.05
CA PHE A 165 43.16 -29.68 -13.22
C PHE A 165 42.89 -31.14 -12.82
N ASP A 166 43.80 -32.05 -13.15
CA ASP A 166 43.69 -33.46 -12.80
C ASP A 166 43.90 -33.71 -11.29
N LEU A 167 44.73 -32.90 -10.62
CA LEU A 167 44.89 -32.95 -9.17
C LEU A 167 43.61 -32.49 -8.43
N GLY A 168 42.91 -31.46 -8.97
CA GLY A 168 41.66 -30.97 -8.44
C GLY A 168 40.48 -31.94 -8.58
N ARG A 169 40.48 -32.78 -9.61
CA ARG A 169 39.48 -33.87 -9.80
C ARG A 169 39.60 -35.01 -8.78
N GLN A 170 40.76 -35.21 -8.21
CA GLN A 170 41.01 -36.23 -7.19
C GLN A 170 40.63 -35.82 -5.78
N LEU A 171 40.29 -34.53 -5.54
CA LEU A 171 39.83 -34.06 -4.24
C LEU A 171 38.41 -34.59 -3.95
N PRO A 172 38.16 -35.07 -2.71
CA PRO A 172 36.82 -35.48 -2.29
C PRO A 172 35.79 -34.35 -2.47
N VAL A 173 34.55 -34.70 -2.81
CA VAL A 173 33.46 -33.76 -3.02
C VAL A 173 33.22 -32.84 -1.80
N SER A 174 33.48 -33.37 -0.57
CA SER A 174 33.41 -32.61 0.66
C SER A 174 34.44 -31.47 0.70
N VAL A 175 35.71 -31.76 0.34
CA VAL A 175 36.78 -30.75 0.30
C VAL A 175 36.52 -29.70 -0.76
N ARG A 176 35.94 -30.11 -1.92
CA ARG A 176 35.56 -29.19 -2.99
C ARG A 176 34.42 -28.27 -2.57
N LYS A 177 33.47 -28.80 -1.78
CA LYS A 177 32.32 -28.01 -1.22
C LYS A 177 32.79 -27.08 -0.13
N ASP A 178 33.69 -27.53 0.75
CA ASP A 178 34.25 -26.69 1.84
C ASP A 178 35.16 -25.58 1.26
N PHE A 179 35.90 -25.89 0.19
CA PHE A 179 36.72 -24.93 -0.55
C PHE A 179 35.85 -23.84 -1.21
N SER A 180 34.74 -24.24 -1.88
CA SER A 180 33.80 -23.28 -2.49
C SER A 180 33.06 -22.45 -1.46
N SER A 181 32.73 -23.00 -0.28
CA SER A 181 32.09 -22.26 0.82
C SER A 181 33.06 -21.32 1.55
N SER A 182 34.35 -21.72 1.64
CA SER A 182 35.40 -20.89 2.22
C SER A 182 35.87 -19.77 1.27
N MET A 183 35.66 -19.92 -0.04
CA MET A 183 35.91 -18.91 -1.05
C MET A 183 34.69 -18.01 -1.33
N SER A 184 33.64 -18.06 -0.52
CA SER A 184 32.50 -17.14 -0.60
C SER A 184 32.58 -16.04 0.47
N PRO A 185 33.59 -15.19 0.44
CA PRO A 185 33.75 -14.10 1.41
C PRO A 185 32.94 -12.88 1.01
N TRP A 186 32.26 -12.93 -0.15
CA TRP A 186 31.54 -11.81 -0.72
C TRP A 186 30.17 -11.72 -0.09
N GLY A 187 30.01 -10.75 0.77
CA GLY A 187 28.77 -10.48 1.48
C GLY A 187 28.02 -9.29 0.88
N VAL A 188 26.74 -9.24 1.19
CA VAL A 188 25.88 -8.07 0.95
C VAL A 188 25.63 -7.42 2.30
N LYS A 189 26.04 -6.17 2.47
CA LYS A 189 25.67 -5.36 3.63
C LYS A 189 24.37 -4.65 3.32
N ALA A 190 23.24 -5.19 3.80
CA ALA A 190 21.94 -4.59 3.62
C ALA A 190 21.70 -3.51 4.70
N SER A 191 21.28 -2.33 4.26
CA SER A 191 20.77 -1.26 5.11
C SER A 191 19.30 -1.03 4.75
N ILE A 192 18.41 -1.37 5.68
CA ILE A 192 16.97 -1.30 5.49
C ILE A 192 16.46 0.00 6.08
N LEU A 193 15.87 0.84 5.23
CA LEU A 193 15.28 2.11 5.62
C LEU A 193 13.78 1.94 5.91
N TYR A 194 13.22 2.78 6.80
CA TYR A 194 11.80 2.97 7.10
C TYR A 194 11.08 1.82 7.81
N ASN A 195 11.40 0.54 7.54
CA ASN A 195 10.83 -0.64 8.21
C ASN A 195 11.94 -1.65 8.52
N PRO A 196 12.79 -1.40 9.54
CA PRO A 196 13.94 -2.25 9.84
C PRO A 196 13.60 -3.71 10.14
N ASP A 197 12.40 -3.95 10.71
CA ASP A 197 11.94 -5.28 11.08
C ASP A 197 11.34 -6.06 9.89
N LEU A 198 11.23 -5.45 8.71
CA LEU A 198 10.67 -6.03 7.49
C LEU A 198 9.30 -6.69 7.71
N LYS A 199 8.46 -6.10 8.56
CA LYS A 199 7.14 -6.63 8.84
C LYS A 199 6.15 -6.18 7.77
N PHE A 200 5.62 -7.14 7.01
CA PHE A 200 4.63 -6.89 5.95
C PHE A 200 3.38 -6.15 6.43
N ILE A 201 2.99 -6.41 7.65
CA ILE A 201 1.83 -5.75 8.25
C ILE A 201 1.95 -4.21 8.28
N HIS A 202 3.17 -3.67 8.40
CA HIS A 202 3.40 -2.22 8.37
C HIS A 202 3.04 -1.62 7.00
N PHE A 203 3.30 -2.37 5.92
CA PHE A 203 2.94 -1.96 4.56
C PHE A 203 1.44 -2.10 4.28
N VAL A 204 0.81 -3.20 4.71
CA VAL A 204 -0.59 -3.53 4.37
C VAL A 204 -1.59 -2.84 5.30
N MET A 205 -1.20 -2.53 6.53
CA MET A 205 -2.12 -1.98 7.55
C MET A 205 -2.92 -0.74 7.08
N PRO A 206 -2.33 0.26 6.41
CA PRO A 206 -3.10 1.37 5.84
C PRO A 206 -4.17 0.90 4.84
N GLY A 207 -3.84 -0.11 4.03
CA GLY A 207 -4.77 -0.72 3.09
C GLY A 207 -5.94 -1.42 3.76
N ILE A 208 -5.68 -2.19 4.82
CA ILE A 208 -6.71 -2.87 5.63
C ILE A 208 -7.64 -1.84 6.27
N VAL A 209 -7.08 -0.81 6.90
CA VAL A 209 -7.87 0.27 7.51
C VAL A 209 -8.74 0.95 6.47
N GLY A 210 -8.15 1.37 5.35
CA GLY A 210 -8.89 2.04 4.27
C GLY A 210 -9.99 1.15 3.67
N LEU A 211 -9.73 -0.14 3.47
CA LEU A 211 -10.69 -1.12 2.98
C LEU A 211 -11.90 -1.23 3.91
N ILE A 212 -11.64 -1.40 5.20
CA ILE A 212 -12.69 -1.53 6.22
C ILE A 212 -13.51 -0.25 6.28
N LEU A 213 -12.86 0.91 6.34
CA LEU A 213 -13.54 2.21 6.35
C LEU A 213 -14.39 2.41 5.11
N GLN A 214 -13.88 2.03 3.93
CA GLN A 214 -14.63 2.11 2.68
C GLN A 214 -15.85 1.19 2.69
N LEU A 215 -15.68 -0.09 3.08
CA LEU A 215 -16.79 -1.05 3.17
C LEU A 215 -17.91 -0.51 4.06
N PHE A 216 -17.55 -0.03 5.25
CA PHE A 216 -18.53 0.50 6.19
C PHE A 216 -19.25 1.72 5.64
N THR A 217 -18.50 2.70 5.17
CA THR A 217 -19.07 3.97 4.75
C THR A 217 -19.94 3.81 3.51
N VAL A 218 -19.48 3.03 2.52
CA VAL A 218 -20.28 2.73 1.31
C VAL A 218 -21.56 1.99 1.68
N THR A 219 -21.44 0.92 2.48
CA THR A 219 -22.58 0.07 2.83
C THR A 219 -23.59 0.84 3.68
N LEU A 220 -23.16 1.52 4.74
CA LEU A 220 -24.06 2.25 5.63
C LEU A 220 -24.77 3.39 4.91
N THR A 221 -24.04 4.15 4.07
CA THR A 221 -24.63 5.22 3.27
C THR A 221 -25.65 4.67 2.26
N ALA A 222 -25.31 3.61 1.54
CA ALA A 222 -26.22 2.98 0.58
C ALA A 222 -27.47 2.41 1.25
N CYS A 223 -27.30 1.69 2.35
CA CYS A 223 -28.42 1.14 3.13
C CYS A 223 -29.33 2.21 3.72
N SER A 224 -28.77 3.32 4.21
CA SER A 224 -29.57 4.44 4.73
C SER A 224 -30.53 5.01 3.68
N ILE A 225 -30.07 5.16 2.45
CA ILE A 225 -30.88 5.69 1.34
C ILE A 225 -31.90 4.64 0.89
N CYS A 226 -31.49 3.36 0.74
CA CYS A 226 -32.36 2.28 0.34
C CYS A 226 -33.48 2.02 1.38
N ARG A 227 -33.19 2.13 2.66
CA ARG A 227 -34.16 1.98 3.75
C ARG A 227 -35.30 2.97 3.63
N GLU A 228 -35.01 4.24 3.32
CA GLU A 228 -36.07 5.23 3.13
C GLU A 228 -36.88 4.99 1.86
N ARG A 229 -36.25 4.42 0.83
CA ARG A 229 -36.95 4.01 -0.38
C ARG A 229 -37.90 2.84 -0.09
N GLU A 230 -37.46 1.81 0.63
CA GLU A 230 -38.28 0.65 1.02
C GLU A 230 -39.44 1.03 1.93
N SER A 231 -39.22 1.97 2.86
CA SER A 231 -40.25 2.43 3.79
C SER A 231 -41.20 3.49 3.22
N GLY A 232 -40.98 3.94 1.98
CA GLY A 232 -41.78 4.99 1.34
C GLY A 232 -41.61 6.39 1.95
N THR A 233 -40.68 6.55 2.90
CA THR A 233 -40.46 7.85 3.60
C THR A 233 -39.64 8.82 2.74
N LEU A 234 -39.02 8.35 1.66
CA LEU A 234 -38.25 9.23 0.76
C LEU A 234 -39.14 10.32 0.14
N THR A 235 -40.34 9.97 -0.29
CA THR A 235 -41.34 10.91 -0.81
C THR A 235 -41.81 11.92 0.24
N GLN A 236 -41.96 11.50 1.49
CA GLN A 236 -42.33 12.40 2.58
C GLN A 236 -41.22 13.44 2.89
N LEU A 237 -39.95 13.04 2.80
CA LEU A 237 -38.82 13.95 2.96
C LEU A 237 -38.73 15.00 1.83
N GLN A 238 -39.19 14.65 0.62
CA GLN A 238 -39.19 15.56 -0.52
C GLN A 238 -40.24 16.70 -0.40
N VAL A 239 -41.35 16.43 0.27
CA VAL A 239 -42.44 17.42 0.48
C VAL A 239 -42.12 18.37 1.64
N THR A 240 -41.10 18.04 2.46
CA THR A 240 -40.72 18.92 3.56
C THR A 240 -39.97 20.17 3.06
N PRO A 241 -40.17 21.35 3.70
CA PRO A 241 -39.51 22.60 3.28
C PRO A 241 -38.03 22.63 3.71
N ILE A 242 -37.36 21.51 3.73
CA ILE A 242 -35.97 21.34 4.12
C ILE A 242 -35.08 21.27 2.87
N HIS A 243 -33.98 22.00 2.87
CA HIS A 243 -33.01 21.90 1.78
C HIS A 243 -32.50 20.46 1.63
N LYS A 244 -32.53 19.92 0.40
CA LYS A 244 -32.08 18.55 0.08
C LYS A 244 -30.64 18.30 0.55
N SER A 245 -29.77 19.30 0.49
CA SER A 245 -28.40 19.21 1.03
C SER A 245 -28.34 18.99 2.52
N ALA A 246 -29.24 19.60 3.30
CA ALA A 246 -29.29 19.43 4.76
C ALA A 246 -29.72 18.01 5.14
N ILE A 247 -30.56 17.37 4.33
CA ILE A 247 -30.96 15.97 4.51
C ILE A 247 -29.78 15.04 4.24
N ILE A 248 -29.09 15.25 3.12
CA ILE A 248 -27.95 14.39 2.72
C ILE A 248 -26.82 14.52 3.75
N ILE A 249 -26.43 15.74 4.12
CA ILE A 249 -25.36 15.98 5.10
C ILE A 249 -25.76 15.43 6.47
N GLY A 250 -27.03 15.63 6.88
CA GLY A 250 -27.55 15.10 8.16
C GLY A 250 -27.56 13.58 8.25
N LYS A 251 -27.63 12.89 7.09
CA LYS A 251 -27.51 11.43 7.02
C LYS A 251 -26.06 10.95 7.02
N VAL A 252 -25.21 11.60 6.24
CA VAL A 252 -23.82 11.16 6.06
C VAL A 252 -22.98 11.43 7.31
N LEU A 253 -23.22 12.56 8.01
CA LEU A 253 -22.39 12.97 9.14
C LEU A 253 -22.32 11.96 10.31
N PRO A 254 -23.43 11.32 10.76
CA PRO A 254 -23.36 10.29 11.79
C PRO A 254 -22.52 9.08 11.38
N TYR A 255 -22.62 8.66 10.12
CA TYR A 255 -21.84 7.55 9.59
C TYR A 255 -20.34 7.89 9.52
N LEU A 256 -20.00 9.12 9.14
CA LEU A 256 -18.62 9.61 9.19
C LEU A 256 -18.07 9.58 10.62
N GLY A 257 -18.86 10.04 11.60
CA GLY A 257 -18.45 10.01 13.00
C GLY A 257 -18.16 8.59 13.49
N ILE A 258 -19.04 7.64 13.16
CA ILE A 258 -18.83 6.22 13.51
C ILE A 258 -17.60 5.64 12.78
N ALA A 259 -17.42 5.94 11.50
CA ALA A 259 -16.28 5.46 10.73
C ALA A 259 -14.95 5.99 11.32
N LEU A 260 -14.90 7.26 11.79
CA LEU A 260 -13.74 7.80 12.49
C LEU A 260 -13.50 7.13 13.87
N CYS A 261 -14.56 6.73 14.56
CA CYS A 261 -14.42 5.94 15.79
C CYS A 261 -13.87 4.54 15.50
N VAL A 262 -14.34 3.90 14.41
CA VAL A 262 -13.81 2.62 13.94
C VAL A 262 -12.34 2.77 13.55
N GLU A 263 -11.96 3.84 12.84
CA GLU A 263 -10.58 4.13 12.51
C GLU A 263 -9.69 4.25 13.75
N ALA A 264 -10.14 5.02 14.75
CA ALA A 264 -9.40 5.13 16.02
C ALA A 264 -9.20 3.77 16.69
N MET A 265 -10.22 2.91 16.66
CA MET A 265 -10.13 1.54 17.18
C MET A 265 -9.13 0.70 16.37
N LEU A 266 -9.13 0.81 15.03
CA LEU A 266 -8.19 0.08 14.17
C LEU A 266 -6.75 0.57 14.34
N PHE A 267 -6.54 1.87 14.52
CA PHE A 267 -5.22 2.42 14.83
C PHE A 267 -4.72 1.95 16.20
N PHE A 268 -5.58 1.95 17.20
CA PHE A 268 -5.25 1.40 18.51
C PHE A 268 -4.88 -0.09 18.40
N LEU A 269 -5.68 -0.90 17.72
CA LEU A 269 -5.40 -2.32 17.49
C LEU A 269 -4.09 -2.54 16.71
N GLY A 270 -3.86 -1.73 15.68
CA GLY A 270 -2.63 -1.76 14.88
C GLY A 270 -1.39 -1.45 15.70
N GLN A 271 -1.48 -0.50 16.61
CA GLN A 271 -0.39 -0.11 17.49
C GLN A 271 -0.12 -1.15 18.57
N GLU A 272 -1.16 -1.63 19.26
CA GLU A 272 -1.02 -2.56 20.39
C GLU A 272 -0.67 -3.99 19.95
N HIS A 273 -1.28 -4.47 18.86
CA HIS A 273 -1.13 -5.86 18.45
C HIS A 273 -0.04 -6.05 17.39
N PHE A 274 0.04 -5.16 16.41
CA PHE A 274 0.97 -5.26 15.28
C PHE A 274 2.18 -4.33 15.41
N HIS A 275 2.25 -3.51 16.46
CA HIS A 275 3.32 -2.54 16.71
C HIS A 275 3.54 -1.55 15.55
N VAL A 276 2.47 -1.25 14.82
CA VAL A 276 2.49 -0.26 13.72
C VAL A 276 2.44 1.14 14.31
N ALA A 277 3.50 1.92 14.09
CA ALA A 277 3.53 3.30 14.56
C ALA A 277 2.66 4.19 13.68
N PHE A 278 1.66 4.86 14.27
CA PHE A 278 0.85 5.87 13.61
C PHE A 278 1.40 7.27 13.94
N ARG A 279 2.13 7.81 12.96
CA ARG A 279 2.71 9.16 13.07
C ARG A 279 1.66 10.20 12.68
N SER A 280 1.72 11.38 13.30
CA SER A 280 0.84 12.52 12.95
C SER A 280 -0.66 12.19 12.91
N PRO A 281 -1.28 11.76 14.02
CA PRO A 281 -2.68 11.31 14.04
C PRO A 281 -3.66 12.38 13.51
N ILE A 282 -3.42 13.65 13.77
CA ILE A 282 -4.27 14.75 13.26
C ILE A 282 -4.30 14.76 11.73
N LEU A 283 -3.15 14.56 11.08
CA LEU A 283 -3.05 14.53 9.63
C LEU A 283 -3.76 13.28 9.05
N LEU A 284 -3.61 12.13 9.71
CA LEU A 284 -4.29 10.88 9.35
C LEU A 284 -5.81 11.04 9.45
N PHE A 285 -6.34 11.52 10.58
CA PHE A 285 -7.79 11.74 10.73
C PHE A 285 -8.33 12.77 9.72
N GLY A 286 -7.55 13.81 9.40
CA GLY A 286 -7.90 14.76 8.35
C GLY A 286 -7.99 14.11 6.97
N LEU A 287 -7.02 13.27 6.63
CA LEU A 287 -7.01 12.47 5.39
C LEU A 287 -8.22 11.53 5.33
N SER A 288 -8.46 10.81 6.41
CA SER A 288 -9.58 9.87 6.52
C SER A 288 -10.92 10.57 6.39
N PHE A 289 -11.07 11.75 6.96
CA PHE A 289 -12.30 12.52 6.81
C PHE A 289 -12.62 12.83 5.35
N VAL A 290 -11.62 13.25 4.55
CA VAL A 290 -11.81 13.50 3.12
C VAL A 290 -12.07 12.19 2.35
N PHE A 291 -11.36 11.13 2.69
CA PHE A 291 -11.57 9.80 2.13
C PHE A 291 -13.00 9.29 2.40
N LEU A 292 -13.48 9.43 3.64
CA LEU A 292 -14.83 9.02 4.04
C LEU A 292 -15.92 9.83 3.33
N LEU A 293 -15.69 11.10 3.04
CA LEU A 293 -16.58 11.90 2.19
C LEU A 293 -16.67 11.33 0.78
N SER A 294 -15.53 10.96 0.18
CA SER A 294 -15.49 10.35 -1.14
C SER A 294 -16.22 9.01 -1.18
N THR A 295 -15.97 8.15 -0.19
CA THR A 295 -16.61 6.84 -0.08
C THR A 295 -18.11 6.93 0.24
N SER A 296 -18.55 7.96 0.98
CA SER A 296 -19.99 8.25 1.17
C SER A 296 -20.67 8.59 -0.16
N GLY A 297 -19.99 9.36 -1.03
CA GLY A 297 -20.46 9.61 -2.39
C GLY A 297 -20.62 8.32 -3.22
N LEU A 298 -19.66 7.40 -3.10
CA LEU A 298 -19.76 6.06 -3.71
C LEU A 298 -20.93 5.28 -3.14
N GLY A 299 -21.19 5.33 -1.84
CA GLY A 299 -22.34 4.69 -1.20
C GLY A 299 -23.67 5.22 -1.74
N ALA A 300 -23.79 6.54 -1.88
CA ALA A 300 -24.97 7.15 -2.49
C ALA A 300 -25.10 6.77 -3.97
N PHE A 301 -24.00 6.63 -4.71
CA PHE A 301 -24.00 6.12 -6.08
C PHE A 301 -24.50 4.66 -6.14
N VAL A 302 -24.00 3.77 -5.28
CA VAL A 302 -24.45 2.37 -5.17
C VAL A 302 -25.95 2.31 -4.87
N SER A 303 -26.47 3.17 -3.99
CA SER A 303 -27.89 3.24 -3.66
C SER A 303 -28.78 3.58 -4.89
N SER A 304 -28.24 4.27 -5.89
CA SER A 304 -28.99 4.64 -7.10
C SER A 304 -29.34 3.44 -7.98
N PHE A 305 -28.57 2.35 -7.89
CA PHE A 305 -28.84 1.09 -8.60
C PHE A 305 -29.57 0.06 -7.72
N SER A 306 -29.57 0.26 -6.40
CA SER A 306 -30.14 -0.69 -5.45
C SER A 306 -31.59 -0.32 -5.15
N ARG A 307 -32.47 -1.31 -5.19
CA ARG A 307 -33.90 -1.15 -4.78
C ARG A 307 -34.11 -1.47 -3.30
N THR A 308 -33.32 -2.39 -2.76
CA THR A 308 -33.41 -2.89 -1.39
C THR A 308 -32.08 -2.76 -0.64
N GLN A 309 -32.14 -2.75 0.69
CA GLN A 309 -30.94 -2.74 1.53
C GLN A 309 -30.05 -3.96 1.24
N THR A 310 -30.65 -5.13 1.03
CA THR A 310 -29.90 -6.36 0.71
C THR A 310 -29.11 -6.21 -0.59
N GLN A 311 -29.71 -5.64 -1.64
CA GLN A 311 -29.01 -5.35 -2.89
C GLN A 311 -27.90 -4.33 -2.69
N ALA A 312 -28.12 -3.30 -1.87
CA ALA A 312 -27.10 -2.30 -1.57
C ALA A 312 -25.88 -2.93 -0.89
N ILE A 313 -26.07 -3.85 0.06
CA ILE A 313 -24.97 -4.59 0.69
C ILE A 313 -24.23 -5.45 -0.34
N GLN A 314 -24.96 -6.21 -1.15
CA GLN A 314 -24.34 -7.08 -2.17
C GLN A 314 -23.50 -6.30 -3.16
N TYR A 315 -24.00 -5.16 -3.67
CA TYR A 315 -23.24 -4.30 -4.59
C TYR A 315 -22.05 -3.65 -3.91
N SER A 316 -22.17 -3.23 -2.65
CA SER A 316 -21.05 -2.65 -1.89
C SER A 316 -19.91 -3.67 -1.73
N VAL A 317 -20.21 -4.91 -1.37
CA VAL A 317 -19.22 -6.00 -1.24
C VAL A 317 -18.63 -6.38 -2.59
N PHE A 318 -19.46 -6.46 -3.64
CA PHE A 318 -18.99 -6.77 -4.99
C PHE A 318 -18.00 -5.73 -5.52
N PHE A 319 -18.26 -4.45 -5.29
CA PHE A 319 -17.36 -3.35 -5.68
C PHE A 319 -16.07 -3.33 -4.88
N LEU A 320 -16.10 -3.82 -3.65
CA LEU A 320 -14.96 -3.77 -2.74
C LEU A 320 -13.78 -4.60 -3.23
N LEU A 321 -14.05 -5.82 -3.76
CA LEU A 321 -13.00 -6.76 -4.16
C LEU A 321 -12.07 -6.21 -5.25
N PRO A 322 -12.59 -5.70 -6.38
CA PRO A 322 -11.74 -5.07 -7.40
C PRO A 322 -10.97 -3.86 -6.85
N VAL A 323 -11.63 -3.03 -6.06
CA VAL A 323 -10.98 -1.84 -5.45
C VAL A 323 -9.81 -2.25 -4.57
N PHE A 324 -9.98 -3.27 -3.73
CA PHE A 324 -8.91 -3.77 -2.87
C PHE A 324 -7.70 -4.24 -3.66
N LEU A 325 -7.92 -5.06 -4.69
CA LEU A 325 -6.83 -5.62 -5.50
C LEU A 325 -6.11 -4.55 -6.34
N LEU A 326 -6.86 -3.55 -6.83
CA LEU A 326 -6.33 -2.56 -7.76
C LEU A 326 -5.80 -1.30 -7.07
N SER A 327 -6.21 -1.00 -5.84
CA SER A 327 -5.88 0.26 -5.17
C SER A 327 -4.44 0.37 -4.66
N GLY A 328 -3.65 -0.68 -4.78
CA GLY A 328 -2.33 -0.70 -4.15
C GLY A 328 -2.36 -0.94 -2.64
N ALA A 329 -3.52 -1.30 -2.09
CA ALA A 329 -3.67 -1.60 -0.67
C ALA A 329 -2.82 -2.79 -0.25
N PHE A 330 -2.72 -3.77 -1.14
CA PHE A 330 -2.08 -5.06 -0.91
C PHE A 330 -0.69 -5.19 -1.54
N ALA A 331 -0.52 -4.70 -2.78
CA ALA A 331 0.75 -4.72 -3.49
C ALA A 331 1.04 -3.32 -4.06
N PRO A 332 2.30 -2.92 -4.21
CA PRO A 332 2.65 -1.62 -4.80
C PRO A 332 2.05 -1.47 -6.21
N ILE A 333 1.47 -0.31 -6.50
CA ILE A 333 0.85 -0.02 -7.81
C ILE A 333 1.89 -0.10 -8.94
N SER A 334 3.17 0.16 -8.64
CA SER A 334 4.28 0.07 -9.59
C SER A 334 4.45 -1.35 -10.18
N GLN A 335 4.05 -2.40 -9.46
CA GLN A 335 4.13 -3.80 -9.90
C GLN A 335 2.95 -4.20 -10.80
N LEU A 336 1.90 -3.38 -10.88
CA LEU A 336 0.73 -3.68 -11.72
C LEU A 336 1.03 -3.38 -13.21
N PRO A 337 0.50 -4.20 -14.15
CA PRO A 337 0.57 -3.92 -15.59
C PRO A 337 -0.02 -2.54 -15.91
N LEU A 338 0.53 -1.86 -16.93
CA LEU A 338 0.18 -0.47 -17.26
C LEU A 338 -1.34 -0.24 -17.40
N GLY A 339 -2.04 -1.15 -18.09
CA GLY A 339 -3.49 -1.05 -18.27
C GLY A 339 -4.26 -1.11 -16.95
N VAL A 340 -3.86 -1.99 -16.03
CA VAL A 340 -4.47 -2.15 -14.71
C VAL A 340 -4.14 -0.95 -13.83
N ARG A 341 -2.92 -0.45 -13.89
CA ARG A 341 -2.43 0.70 -13.14
C ARG A 341 -3.23 1.97 -13.40
N ILE A 342 -3.67 2.20 -14.64
CA ILE A 342 -4.51 3.35 -14.99
C ILE A 342 -5.84 3.30 -14.23
N PHE A 343 -6.46 2.11 -14.13
CA PHE A 343 -7.70 1.94 -13.37
C PHE A 343 -7.52 2.15 -11.87
N SER A 344 -6.35 1.84 -11.33
CA SER A 344 -6.04 2.04 -9.91
C SER A 344 -6.22 3.50 -9.47
N TYR A 345 -5.86 4.43 -10.33
CA TYR A 345 -5.99 5.87 -10.04
C TYR A 345 -7.44 6.39 -10.05
N ALA A 346 -8.41 5.58 -10.48
CA ALA A 346 -9.82 5.94 -10.38
C ALA A 346 -10.38 5.72 -8.97
N PHE A 347 -9.70 4.96 -8.12
CA PHE A 347 -10.19 4.59 -6.80
C PHE A 347 -9.67 5.52 -5.68
N PRO A 348 -10.55 6.08 -4.83
CA PRO A 348 -10.13 6.89 -3.67
C PRO A 348 -9.19 6.17 -2.72
N LEU A 349 -9.35 4.85 -2.56
CA LEU A 349 -8.53 4.01 -1.69
C LEU A 349 -7.05 4.07 -2.07
N THR A 350 -6.73 4.24 -3.36
CA THR A 350 -5.36 4.38 -3.86
C THR A 350 -4.62 5.55 -3.23
N TYR A 351 -5.23 6.71 -3.24
CA TYR A 351 -4.66 7.92 -2.66
C TYR A 351 -4.60 7.87 -1.14
N PHE A 352 -5.61 7.25 -0.52
CA PHE A 352 -5.61 7.03 0.92
C PHE A 352 -4.46 6.13 1.37
N CYS A 353 -4.25 4.98 0.70
CA CYS A 353 -3.15 4.07 1.01
C CYS A 353 -1.78 4.73 0.80
N HIS A 354 -1.61 5.47 -0.31
CA HIS A 354 -0.38 6.19 -0.60
C HIS A 354 -0.08 7.22 0.48
N ALA A 355 -1.02 8.11 0.80
CA ALA A 355 -0.83 9.15 1.80
C ALA A 355 -0.61 8.58 3.22
N CYS A 356 -1.32 7.51 3.60
CA CYS A 356 -1.10 6.85 4.89
C CYS A 356 0.31 6.26 5.00
N ARG A 357 0.84 5.66 3.93
CA ARG A 357 2.22 5.16 3.91
C ARG A 357 3.23 6.29 3.99
N GLU A 358 3.03 7.37 3.22
CA GLU A 358 3.89 8.56 3.30
C GLU A 358 3.97 9.14 4.72
N ILE A 359 2.85 9.19 5.42
CA ILE A 359 2.80 9.71 6.79
C ILE A 359 3.44 8.71 7.77
N ASN A 360 3.06 7.44 7.73
CA ASN A 360 3.42 6.46 8.76
C ASN A 360 4.81 5.86 8.58
N LEU A 361 5.17 5.48 7.36
CA LEU A 361 6.45 4.82 7.08
C LEU A 361 7.55 5.84 6.82
N TYR A 362 7.31 6.78 5.90
CA TYR A 362 8.33 7.77 5.52
C TYR A 362 8.40 8.99 6.46
N GLY A 363 7.43 9.14 7.39
CA GLY A 363 7.37 10.30 8.28
C GLY A 363 7.08 11.61 7.55
N GLY A 364 6.45 11.52 6.37
CA GLY A 364 6.14 12.66 5.52
C GLY A 364 5.13 13.63 6.17
N GLY A 365 5.41 14.93 6.06
CA GLY A 365 4.45 15.97 6.45
C GLY A 365 3.44 16.27 5.34
N ILE A 366 2.57 17.27 5.61
CA ILE A 366 1.49 17.67 4.70
C ILE A 366 1.97 17.99 3.28
N ALA A 367 3.18 18.51 3.13
CA ALA A 367 3.75 18.86 1.82
C ALA A 367 3.91 17.65 0.87
N ARG A 368 4.16 16.45 1.41
CA ARG A 368 4.29 15.22 0.61
C ARG A 368 2.94 14.64 0.19
N VAL A 369 1.91 14.82 1.02
CA VAL A 369 0.58 14.21 0.81
C VAL A 369 -0.47 15.19 0.29
N ILE A 370 -0.07 16.44 -0.01
CA ILE A 370 -1.02 17.48 -0.45
C ILE A 370 -1.77 17.08 -1.72
N TRP A 371 -1.09 16.42 -2.66
CA TRP A 371 -1.71 15.95 -3.90
C TRP A 371 -2.74 14.85 -3.66
N ASP A 372 -2.49 13.96 -2.69
CA ASP A 372 -3.47 12.93 -2.30
C ASP A 372 -4.71 13.57 -1.70
N PHE A 373 -4.55 14.60 -0.85
CA PHE A 373 -5.68 15.38 -0.32
C PHE A 373 -6.47 16.06 -1.44
N VAL A 374 -5.80 16.65 -2.43
CA VAL A 374 -6.45 17.31 -3.57
C VAL A 374 -7.22 16.29 -4.41
N LEU A 375 -6.61 15.14 -4.73
CA LEU A 375 -7.22 14.10 -5.53
C LEU A 375 -8.39 13.41 -4.81
N LEU A 376 -8.26 13.18 -3.50
CA LEU A 376 -9.36 12.69 -2.65
C LEU A 376 -10.52 13.70 -2.58
N SER A 377 -10.22 14.99 -2.45
CA SER A 377 -11.25 16.03 -2.43
C SER A 377 -11.97 16.12 -3.78
N LEU A 378 -11.23 16.01 -4.88
CA LEU A 378 -11.79 15.99 -6.23
C LEU A 378 -12.67 14.74 -6.44
N SER A 379 -12.22 13.57 -5.98
CA SER A 379 -13.00 12.33 -6.04
C SER A 379 -14.27 12.43 -5.19
N ALA A 380 -14.21 13.08 -4.02
CA ALA A 380 -15.37 13.32 -3.18
C ALA A 380 -16.40 14.22 -3.88
N LEU A 381 -15.95 15.31 -4.50
CA LEU A 381 -16.80 16.19 -5.28
C LEU A 381 -17.43 15.47 -6.47
N LEU A 382 -16.66 14.66 -7.18
CA LEU A 382 -17.13 13.89 -8.34
C LEU A 382 -18.20 12.87 -7.94
N THR A 383 -17.90 12.03 -6.93
CA THR A 383 -18.80 10.96 -6.47
C THR A 383 -20.10 11.54 -5.88
N CYS A 384 -20.00 12.59 -5.07
CA CYS A 384 -21.17 13.28 -4.52
C CYS A 384 -22.02 13.96 -5.62
N SER A 385 -21.38 14.55 -6.65
CA SER A 385 -22.08 15.17 -7.76
C SER A 385 -22.82 14.14 -8.61
N ILE A 386 -22.17 13.03 -8.95
CA ILE A 386 -22.79 11.92 -9.69
C ILE A 386 -23.96 11.33 -8.90
N ALA A 387 -23.78 11.12 -7.60
CA ALA A 387 -24.82 10.62 -6.72
C ALA A 387 -26.03 11.59 -6.69
N ALA A 388 -25.78 12.88 -6.52
CA ALA A 388 -26.84 13.89 -6.51
C ALA A 388 -27.59 13.97 -7.84
N TYR A 389 -26.87 13.85 -8.97
CA TYR A 389 -27.49 13.81 -10.31
C TYR A 389 -28.36 12.57 -10.48
N ARG A 390 -27.84 11.38 -10.14
CA ARG A 390 -28.56 10.10 -10.26
C ARG A 390 -29.79 10.03 -9.36
N LEU A 391 -29.69 10.51 -8.15
CA LEU A 391 -30.83 10.54 -7.23
C LEU A 391 -31.96 11.44 -7.76
N ARG A 392 -31.63 12.52 -8.48
CA ARG A 392 -32.64 13.34 -9.17
C ARG A 392 -33.28 12.63 -10.34
N ALA A 393 -32.51 11.84 -11.11
CA ALA A 393 -33.01 11.13 -12.30
C ALA A 393 -33.91 9.93 -11.97
N VAL A 394 -33.80 9.36 -10.77
CA VAL A 394 -34.66 8.26 -10.30
C VAL A 394 -36.01 8.78 -9.76
N GLU A 395 -36.13 10.09 -9.58
CA GLU A 395 -37.33 10.77 -9.06
C GLU A 395 -38.32 11.17 -10.18
N VAL A 396 -37.95 10.99 -11.45
CA VAL A 396 -38.81 11.18 -12.63
C VAL A 396 -39.26 9.84 -13.20
#